data_e322f6381def9858850378a3aa1d9eb1
#
_entry.id   e322f6381def9858850378a3aa1d9eb1
#
_cell.length_a   1.000
_cell.length_b   1.000
_cell.length_c   1.000
_cell.angle_alpha   90.00
_cell.angle_beta   90.00
_cell.angle_gamma   90.00
#
_symmetry.space_group_name_H-M   'P 1'
#
loop_
_entity.id
_entity.type
_entity.pdbx_description
1 polymer ?
#
loop_
_entity_poly.entity_id
_entity_poly.type
_entity_poly.pdbx_seq_one_letter_code
_entity_poly.pdbx_strand_id
1 'polypeptide(L)'
;AYKNLLENITRNEWGYQGWFVTDMINGADYMNWRDVTAAGGGGTLTSSAYDTSTIGAMAESKKDIEKDVNFQQMMKKNIKYFLYQLVQSNAMNGISSTTEIQAVRTWYQNALTGAEAAFAVLTLLFLIMTILKTVKPKKEA
;
A
#
# COMPACT_ATOMS: atom_id res chain seq x y z
N ALA A 1 -19.56 -2.02 -10.05
CA ALA A 1 -19.46 -3.25 -9.22
C ALA A 1 -20.75 -4.07 -9.33
N TYR A 2 -20.64 -5.39 -9.40
CA TYR A 2 -21.79 -6.27 -9.60
C TYR A 2 -22.26 -6.89 -8.28
N LYS A 3 -23.21 -6.22 -7.63
CA LYS A 3 -23.74 -6.59 -6.31
C LYS A 3 -24.31 -8.02 -6.27
N ASN A 4 -25.02 -8.45 -7.33
CA ASN A 4 -25.60 -9.79 -7.37
C ASN A 4 -24.55 -10.88 -7.26
N LEU A 5 -23.39 -10.72 -7.93
CA LEU A 5 -22.29 -11.67 -7.82
C LEU A 5 -21.67 -11.66 -6.43
N LEU A 6 -21.36 -10.49 -5.89
CA LEU A 6 -20.63 -10.38 -4.63
C LEU A 6 -21.51 -10.69 -3.41
N GLU A 7 -22.72 -10.14 -3.32
CA GLU A 7 -23.59 -10.34 -2.17
C GLU A 7 -24.48 -11.58 -2.32
N ASN A 8 -25.25 -11.67 -3.41
CA ASN A 8 -26.27 -12.69 -3.50
C ASN A 8 -25.67 -14.08 -3.76
N ILE A 9 -24.80 -14.21 -4.75
CA ILE A 9 -24.22 -15.49 -5.12
C ILE A 9 -23.10 -15.85 -4.13
N THR A 10 -22.03 -15.04 -4.10
CA THR A 10 -20.81 -15.47 -3.40
C THR A 10 -20.99 -15.48 -1.89
N ARG A 11 -21.67 -14.48 -1.30
CA ARG A 11 -21.85 -14.44 0.15
C ARG A 11 -23.06 -15.23 0.62
N ASN A 12 -24.23 -15.04 -0.02
CA ASN A 12 -25.46 -15.64 0.49
C ASN A 12 -25.61 -17.11 0.05
N GLU A 13 -25.33 -17.44 -1.22
CA GLU A 13 -25.46 -18.82 -1.70
C GLU A 13 -24.24 -19.68 -1.34
N TRP A 14 -23.03 -19.16 -1.55
CA TRP A 14 -21.79 -19.91 -1.29
C TRP A 14 -21.24 -19.74 0.12
N GLY A 15 -21.80 -18.83 0.92
CA GLY A 15 -21.39 -18.60 2.31
C GLY A 15 -20.00 -17.98 2.48
N TYR A 16 -19.42 -17.36 1.45
CA TYR A 16 -18.09 -16.79 1.51
C TYR A 16 -18.04 -15.59 2.46
N GLN A 17 -17.22 -15.69 3.51
CA GLN A 17 -17.04 -14.64 4.53
C GLN A 17 -15.76 -13.83 4.37
N GLY A 18 -14.95 -14.14 3.36
CA GLY A 18 -13.68 -13.44 3.12
C GLY A 18 -13.86 -12.06 2.50
N TRP A 19 -12.74 -11.38 2.37
CA TRP A 19 -12.64 -10.05 1.79
C TRP A 19 -12.38 -10.13 0.30
N PHE A 20 -13.01 -9.24 -0.47
CA PHE A 20 -12.75 -9.07 -1.90
C PHE A 20 -11.84 -7.86 -2.12
N VAL A 21 -10.93 -8.00 -3.05
CA VAL A 21 -10.13 -6.90 -3.57
C VAL A 21 -10.44 -6.73 -5.06
N THR A 22 -10.44 -5.50 -5.53
CA THR A 22 -10.60 -5.22 -6.96
C THR A 22 -9.32 -5.54 -7.71
N ASP A 23 -9.40 -5.59 -9.03
CA ASP A 23 -8.25 -5.33 -9.88
C ASP A 23 -7.79 -3.87 -9.74
N MET A 24 -6.65 -3.51 -10.35
CA MET A 24 -6.09 -2.16 -10.26
C MET A 24 -7.07 -1.10 -10.76
N ILE A 25 -7.33 -0.09 -9.93
CA ILE A 25 -8.14 1.06 -10.26
C ILE A 25 -7.25 2.30 -10.35
N ASN A 26 -6.66 2.52 -11.49
CA ASN A 26 -5.86 3.72 -11.72
C ASN A 26 -6.79 4.89 -12.03
N GLY A 27 -6.76 5.93 -11.19
CA GLY A 27 -7.58 7.12 -11.37
C GLY A 27 -9.08 6.94 -11.10
N ALA A 28 -9.54 5.75 -10.74
CA ALA A 28 -10.94 5.40 -10.49
C ALA A 28 -11.88 5.61 -11.71
N ASP A 29 -11.34 5.63 -12.94
CA ASP A 29 -12.10 5.94 -14.15
C ASP A 29 -13.11 4.86 -14.53
N TYR A 30 -12.79 3.58 -14.30
CA TYR A 30 -13.64 2.45 -14.69
C TYR A 30 -14.21 1.66 -13.51
N MET A 31 -13.65 1.82 -12.31
CA MET A 31 -14.15 1.23 -11.08
C MET A 31 -14.32 2.30 -10.00
N ASN A 32 -15.57 2.55 -9.64
CA ASN A 32 -15.87 3.47 -8.55
C ASN A 32 -15.74 2.74 -7.19
N TRP A 33 -14.86 3.23 -6.33
CA TRP A 33 -14.60 2.64 -5.03
C TRP A 33 -15.85 2.64 -4.11
N ARG A 34 -16.74 3.63 -4.23
CA ARG A 34 -18.01 3.68 -3.48
C ARG A 34 -18.95 2.57 -3.93
N ASP A 35 -19.07 2.33 -5.23
CA ASP A 35 -19.91 1.27 -5.79
C ASP A 35 -19.35 -0.11 -5.44
N VAL A 36 -18.03 -0.29 -5.42
CA VAL A 36 -17.37 -1.51 -4.96
C VAL A 36 -17.72 -1.77 -3.49
N THR A 37 -17.60 -0.76 -2.64
CA THR A 37 -17.95 -0.84 -1.22
C THR A 37 -19.43 -1.17 -1.03
N ALA A 38 -20.32 -0.50 -1.75
CA ALA A 38 -21.77 -0.72 -1.69
C ALA A 38 -22.19 -2.10 -2.22
N ALA A 39 -21.41 -2.68 -3.13
CA ALA A 39 -21.65 -4.03 -3.65
C ALA A 39 -21.08 -5.15 -2.74
N GLY A 40 -20.50 -4.84 -1.60
CA GLY A 40 -19.90 -5.83 -0.70
C GLY A 40 -18.46 -6.21 -1.03
N GLY A 41 -17.82 -5.47 -1.95
CA GLY A 41 -16.40 -5.54 -2.21
C GLY A 41 -15.61 -4.79 -1.14
N GLY A 42 -14.49 -5.34 -0.68
CA GLY A 42 -13.78 -4.82 0.49
C GLY A 42 -12.75 -3.77 0.17
N GLY A 43 -11.87 -4.05 -0.74
CA GLY A 43 -10.70 -3.22 -1.00
C GLY A 43 -10.55 -2.82 -2.45
N THR A 44 -9.95 -1.68 -2.65
CA THR A 44 -9.53 -1.19 -3.95
C THR A 44 -8.02 -1.33 -4.09
N LEU A 45 -7.56 -2.00 -5.15
CA LEU A 45 -6.15 -2.12 -5.45
C LEU A 45 -5.72 -0.92 -6.30
N THR A 46 -4.72 -0.17 -5.85
CA THR A 46 -4.09 0.90 -6.63
C THR A 46 -2.71 0.50 -7.11
N SER A 47 -2.23 1.06 -8.20
CA SER A 47 -0.94 0.72 -8.79
C SER A 47 0.25 1.15 -7.94
N SER A 48 0.08 2.15 -7.10
CA SER A 48 1.10 2.60 -6.15
C SER A 48 0.51 3.36 -4.98
N ALA A 49 1.25 3.42 -3.88
CA ALA A 49 0.94 4.28 -2.75
C ALA A 49 0.92 5.79 -3.12
N TYR A 50 1.37 6.11 -4.32
CA TYR A 50 1.46 7.48 -4.84
C TYR A 50 0.39 7.80 -5.90
N ASP A 51 -0.59 6.93 -6.11
CA ASP A 51 -1.74 7.24 -6.95
C ASP A 51 -2.59 8.32 -6.28
N THR A 52 -2.16 9.56 -6.45
CA THR A 52 -2.78 10.75 -5.84
C THR A 52 -4.19 11.01 -6.36
N SER A 53 -4.54 10.52 -7.55
CA SER A 53 -5.88 10.70 -8.13
C SER A 53 -6.92 9.88 -7.37
N THR A 54 -6.66 8.60 -7.12
CA THR A 54 -7.55 7.74 -6.35
C THR A 54 -7.60 8.15 -4.88
N ILE A 55 -6.44 8.43 -4.28
CA ILE A 55 -6.36 8.89 -2.88
C ILE A 55 -7.05 10.24 -2.71
N GLY A 56 -6.86 11.18 -3.66
CA GLY A 56 -7.51 12.47 -3.65
C GLY A 56 -9.03 12.34 -3.71
N ALA A 57 -9.56 11.53 -4.62
CA ALA A 57 -10.99 11.28 -4.73
C ALA A 57 -11.59 10.68 -3.44
N MET A 58 -10.87 9.80 -2.77
CA MET A 58 -11.29 9.26 -1.47
C MET A 58 -11.27 10.32 -0.37
N ALA A 59 -10.25 11.16 -0.32
CA ALA A 59 -10.10 12.22 0.67
C ALA A 59 -11.16 13.32 0.50
N GLU A 60 -11.46 13.72 -0.72
CA GLU A 60 -12.51 14.70 -1.04
C GLU A 60 -13.89 14.22 -0.62
N SER A 61 -14.13 12.91 -0.72
CA SER A 61 -15.40 12.29 -0.33
C SER A 61 -15.58 12.12 1.17
N LYS A 62 -14.59 12.41 2.00
CA LYS A 62 -14.64 12.15 3.45
C LYS A 62 -15.83 12.85 4.13
N LYS A 63 -16.05 14.13 3.84
CA LYS A 63 -17.15 14.92 4.44
C LYS A 63 -18.53 14.38 4.05
N ASP A 64 -18.66 13.84 2.85
CA ASP A 64 -19.90 13.25 2.38
C ASP A 64 -20.13 11.89 3.03
N ILE A 65 -19.06 11.11 3.22
CA ILE A 65 -19.11 9.82 3.94
C ILE A 65 -19.54 10.02 5.39
N GLU A 66 -19.04 11.06 6.06
CA GLU A 66 -19.39 11.37 7.45
C GLU A 66 -20.90 11.67 7.62
N LYS A 67 -21.58 12.08 6.57
CA LYS A 67 -23.03 12.36 6.57
C LYS A 67 -23.86 11.17 6.06
N ASP A 68 -23.27 10.22 5.37
CA ASP A 68 -23.95 9.07 4.77
C ASP A 68 -23.88 7.84 5.69
N VAL A 69 -24.82 7.75 6.62
CA VAL A 69 -24.91 6.67 7.59
C VAL A 69 -25.04 5.29 6.92
N ASN A 70 -25.76 5.20 5.80
CA ASN A 70 -25.91 3.94 5.06
C ASN A 70 -24.57 3.47 4.50
N PHE A 71 -23.81 4.39 3.92
CA PHE A 71 -22.49 4.07 3.38
C PHE A 71 -21.51 3.68 4.50
N GLN A 72 -21.56 4.34 5.66
CA GLN A 72 -20.77 3.95 6.83
C GLN A 72 -21.07 2.50 7.28
N GLN A 73 -22.34 2.09 7.26
CA GLN A 73 -22.70 0.71 7.58
C GLN A 73 -22.16 -0.30 6.56
N MET A 74 -22.14 0.05 5.26
CA MET A 74 -21.52 -0.78 4.22
C MET A 74 -20.01 -0.89 4.42
N MET A 75 -19.33 0.21 4.73
CA MET A 75 -17.90 0.21 5.07
C MET A 75 -17.61 -0.66 6.31
N LYS A 76 -18.40 -0.53 7.36
CA LYS A 76 -18.29 -1.34 8.58
C LYS A 76 -18.43 -2.84 8.28
N LYS A 77 -19.40 -3.20 7.42
CA LYS A 77 -19.58 -4.59 6.96
C LYS A 77 -18.35 -5.11 6.22
N ASN A 78 -17.76 -4.30 5.33
CA ASN A 78 -16.56 -4.68 4.58
C ASN A 78 -15.33 -4.82 5.49
N ILE A 79 -15.16 -3.94 6.48
CA ILE A 79 -14.12 -4.07 7.50
C ILE A 79 -14.28 -5.38 8.28
N LYS A 80 -15.50 -5.80 8.60
CA LYS A 80 -15.74 -7.08 9.26
C LYS A 80 -15.23 -8.26 8.43
N TYR A 81 -15.44 -8.27 7.11
CA TYR A 81 -14.93 -9.32 6.23
C TYR A 81 -13.40 -9.32 6.15
N PHE A 82 -12.79 -8.13 6.10
CA PHE A 82 -11.34 -7.99 6.17
C PHE A 82 -10.77 -8.57 7.48
N LEU A 83 -11.34 -8.17 8.61
CA LEU A 83 -10.92 -8.66 9.92
C LEU A 83 -11.11 -10.17 10.07
N TYR A 84 -12.22 -10.71 9.55
CA TYR A 84 -12.46 -12.16 9.55
C TYR A 84 -11.35 -12.89 8.79
N GLN A 85 -11.00 -12.43 7.59
CA GLN A 85 -9.93 -13.04 6.81
C GLN A 85 -8.55 -12.87 7.48
N LEU A 86 -8.29 -11.71 8.07
CA LEU A 86 -7.03 -11.44 8.79
C LEU A 86 -6.85 -12.42 9.96
N VAL A 87 -7.89 -12.61 10.77
CA VAL A 87 -7.86 -13.55 11.92
C VAL A 87 -7.66 -15.00 11.48
N GLN A 88 -8.13 -15.37 10.29
CA GLN A 88 -7.95 -16.71 9.72
C GLN A 88 -6.61 -16.87 8.98
N SER A 89 -5.86 -15.80 8.82
CA SER A 89 -4.59 -15.83 8.09
C SER A 89 -3.41 -16.21 9.00
N ASN A 90 -2.33 -16.66 8.37
CA ASN A 90 -1.07 -16.90 9.07
C ASN A 90 -0.44 -15.63 9.69
N ALA A 91 -0.87 -14.44 9.26
CA ALA A 91 -0.40 -13.18 9.84
C ALA A 91 -0.77 -13.04 11.33
N MET A 92 -1.84 -13.72 11.76
CA MET A 92 -2.28 -13.71 13.16
C MET A 92 -1.79 -14.92 13.97
N ASN A 93 -1.06 -15.86 13.35
CA ASN A 93 -0.50 -17.01 14.05
C ASN A 93 0.54 -16.58 15.08
N GLY A 94 0.32 -16.94 16.34
CA GLY A 94 1.22 -16.57 17.44
C GLY A 94 1.08 -15.14 17.94
N ILE A 95 0.15 -14.36 17.41
CA ILE A 95 -0.14 -13.00 17.89
C ILE A 95 -1.17 -13.08 19.02
N SER A 96 -0.84 -12.49 20.15
CA SER A 96 -1.70 -12.34 21.33
C SER A 96 -1.79 -10.89 21.76
N SER A 97 -2.61 -10.60 22.78
CA SER A 97 -2.70 -9.25 23.35
C SER A 97 -1.39 -8.76 23.99
N THR A 98 -0.45 -9.66 24.24
CA THR A 98 0.87 -9.34 24.82
C THR A 98 1.98 -9.34 23.76
N THR A 99 1.65 -9.57 22.49
CA THR A 99 2.64 -9.57 21.41
C THR A 99 3.08 -8.17 21.09
N GLU A 100 4.36 -7.90 21.21
CA GLU A 100 4.98 -6.66 20.77
C GLU A 100 5.58 -6.85 19.37
N ILE A 101 5.16 -6.01 18.43
CA ILE A 101 5.66 -6.04 17.05
C ILE A 101 6.83 -5.07 16.94
N GLN A 102 8.03 -5.61 16.74
CA GLN A 102 9.23 -4.82 16.52
C GLN A 102 9.65 -4.86 15.04
N ALA A 103 9.92 -3.70 14.49
CA ALA A 103 10.49 -3.59 13.15
C ALA A 103 11.98 -3.95 13.19
N VAL A 104 12.35 -5.09 12.63
CA VAL A 104 13.74 -5.53 12.56
C VAL A 104 14.25 -5.34 11.13
N ARG A 105 15.38 -4.64 10.99
CA ARG A 105 16.06 -4.56 9.70
C ARG A 105 16.68 -5.92 9.36
N THR A 106 16.40 -6.38 8.16
CA THR A 106 16.95 -7.63 7.64
C THR A 106 18.44 -7.48 7.31
N TRP A 107 19.18 -8.60 7.26
CA TRP A 107 20.60 -8.58 6.93
C TRP A 107 20.89 -7.92 5.57
N TYR A 108 20.04 -8.15 4.56
CA TYR A 108 20.22 -7.58 3.23
C TYR A 108 19.97 -6.06 3.20
N GLN A 109 19.04 -5.53 4.01
CA GLN A 109 18.85 -4.09 4.16
C GLN A 109 20.09 -3.42 4.76
N ASN A 110 20.73 -4.06 5.72
CA ASN A 110 21.98 -3.58 6.30
C ASN A 110 23.13 -3.67 5.29
N ALA A 111 23.21 -4.75 4.51
CA ALA A 111 24.19 -4.91 3.45
C ALA A 111 24.04 -3.85 2.34
N LEU A 112 22.81 -3.57 1.91
CA LEU A 112 22.52 -2.50 0.95
C LEU A 112 22.94 -1.14 1.48
N THR A 113 22.58 -0.79 2.70
CA THR A 113 22.99 0.48 3.32
C THR A 113 24.52 0.59 3.39
N GLY A 114 25.21 -0.51 3.71
CA GLY A 114 26.68 -0.54 3.68
C GLY A 114 27.26 -0.34 2.29
N ALA A 115 26.69 -0.97 1.28
CA ALA A 115 27.10 -0.80 -0.12
C ALA A 115 26.86 0.65 -0.59
N GLU A 116 25.71 1.23 -0.31
CA GLU A 116 25.40 2.64 -0.62
C GLU A 116 26.42 3.60 0.00
N ALA A 117 26.75 3.40 1.27
CA ALA A 117 27.78 4.21 1.95
C ALA A 117 29.16 4.07 1.30
N ALA A 118 29.57 2.83 0.95
CA ALA A 118 30.83 2.59 0.26
C ALA A 118 30.89 3.27 -1.11
N PHE A 119 29.82 3.16 -1.91
CA PHE A 119 29.74 3.85 -3.20
C PHE A 119 29.75 5.38 -3.07
N ALA A 120 29.09 5.93 -2.06
CA ALA A 120 29.15 7.37 -1.80
C ALA A 120 30.57 7.83 -1.48
N VAL A 121 31.31 7.11 -0.65
CA VAL A 121 32.73 7.41 -0.34
C VAL A 121 33.59 7.31 -1.58
N LEU A 122 33.45 6.25 -2.38
CA LEU A 122 34.21 6.09 -3.63
C LEU A 122 33.91 7.24 -4.60
N THR A 123 32.67 7.63 -4.76
CA THR A 123 32.26 8.74 -5.61
C THR A 123 32.92 10.05 -5.18
N LEU A 124 32.93 10.33 -3.87
CA LEU A 124 33.59 11.50 -3.33
C LEU A 124 35.11 11.50 -3.59
N LEU A 125 35.75 10.33 -3.40
CA LEU A 125 37.19 10.18 -3.66
C LEU A 125 37.52 10.43 -5.14
N PHE A 126 36.73 9.86 -6.06
CA PHE A 126 36.91 10.12 -7.50
C PHE A 126 36.69 11.58 -7.87
N LEU A 127 35.70 12.23 -7.27
CA LEU A 127 35.42 13.65 -7.48
C LEU A 127 36.62 14.49 -7.03
N ILE A 128 37.12 14.24 -5.83
CA ILE A 128 38.30 14.95 -5.28
C ILE A 128 39.53 14.74 -6.18
N MET A 129 39.79 13.48 -6.59
CA MET A 129 40.93 13.21 -7.49
C MET A 129 40.80 13.92 -8.83
N THR A 130 39.58 13.99 -9.38
CA THR A 130 39.32 14.69 -10.64
C THR A 130 39.59 16.19 -10.48
N ILE A 131 39.08 16.82 -9.42
CA ILE A 131 39.32 18.24 -9.11
C ILE A 131 40.81 18.51 -8.95
N LEU A 132 41.50 17.70 -8.17
CA LEU A 132 42.96 17.88 -7.94
C LEU A 132 43.77 17.72 -9.22
N LYS A 133 43.36 16.83 -10.16
CA LYS A 133 44.03 16.74 -11.48
C LYS A 133 43.78 17.95 -12.37
N THR A 134 42.56 18.49 -12.30
CA THR A 134 42.16 19.63 -13.15
C THR A 134 42.79 20.95 -12.66
N VAL A 135 42.95 21.09 -11.35
CA VAL A 135 43.49 22.32 -10.72
C VAL A 135 45.03 22.36 -10.71
N LYS A 136 45.72 21.22 -10.91
CA LYS A 136 47.21 21.26 -11.00
C LYS A 136 47.63 22.01 -12.27
N PRO A 137 48.39 23.09 -12.18
CA PRO A 137 48.88 23.80 -13.34
C PRO A 137 49.76 22.88 -14.20
N LYS A 138 49.52 22.87 -15.53
CA LYS A 138 50.44 22.23 -16.46
C LYS A 138 51.82 22.81 -16.20
N LYS A 139 52.77 21.98 -15.76
CA LYS A 139 54.17 22.35 -15.83
C LYS A 139 54.49 22.58 -17.32
N GLU A 140 54.73 23.83 -17.68
CA GLU A 140 55.30 24.16 -18.98
C GLU A 140 56.66 23.48 -19.08
N ALA A 141 56.85 22.70 -20.12
CA ALA A 141 58.10 22.05 -20.46
C ALA A 141 58.97 23.03 -21.26
#